data_68bce6201e96cedcd6d9bf5949f1c057
#
_entry.id   68bce6201e96cedcd6d9bf5949f1c057
#
_cell.length_a   1.000
_cell.length_b   1.000
_cell.length_c   1.000
_cell.angle_alpha   90.00
_cell.angle_beta   90.00
_cell.angle_gamma   90.00
#
_symmetry.space_group_name_H-M   'P 1'
#
loop_
_entity.id
_entity.type
_entity.pdbx_description
1 polymer ?
#
loop_
_entity_poly.entity_id
_entity_poly.type
_entity_poly.pdbx_seq_one_letter_code
_entity_poly.pdbx_strand_id
1 'polypeptide(L)'
;MSEFSEILSQHIHNKDIKTYALAQYCGLDRSNMYKVINGKRKPTSEAMVDKMCKFMHLSPAEENELKEAYMITLTGTDNYYR
;
A
#
# COMPACT_ATOMS: atom_id res chain seq x y z
N MET A 1 -0.70 -2.13 -13.00
CA MET A 1 -0.59 -2.02 -11.55
C MET A 1 0.81 -1.65 -11.16
N SER A 2 0.98 -0.97 -10.05
CA SER A 2 2.30 -0.61 -9.56
C SER A 2 2.83 -1.73 -8.68
N GLU A 3 4.14 -1.72 -8.49
CA GLU A 3 4.77 -2.67 -7.59
C GLU A 3 4.22 -2.52 -6.18
N PHE A 4 3.97 -1.28 -5.75
CA PHE A 4 3.39 -1.02 -4.44
C PHE A 4 2.04 -1.72 -4.28
N SER A 5 1.16 -1.56 -5.26
CA SER A 5 -0.18 -2.13 -5.16
C SER A 5 -0.14 -3.66 -5.16
N GLU A 6 0.79 -4.25 -5.88
CA GLU A 6 0.93 -5.70 -5.91
C GLU A 6 1.41 -6.23 -4.57
N ILE A 7 2.42 -5.59 -3.98
CA ILE A 7 2.93 -6.02 -2.67
C ILE A 7 1.86 -5.82 -1.60
N LEU A 8 1.18 -4.68 -1.64
CA LEU A 8 0.11 -4.39 -0.69
C LEU A 8 -0.99 -5.44 -0.78
N SER A 9 -1.41 -5.76 -2.00
CA SER A 9 -2.46 -6.76 -2.22
C SER A 9 -2.05 -8.12 -1.70
N GLN A 10 -0.80 -8.50 -1.88
CA GLN A 10 -0.30 -9.77 -1.37
C GLN A 10 -0.37 -9.83 0.15
N HIS A 11 0.04 -8.76 0.82
CA HIS A 11 -0.02 -8.73 2.28
C HIS A 11 -1.46 -8.77 2.79
N ILE A 12 -2.35 -8.07 2.12
CA ILE A 12 -3.76 -8.07 2.48
C ILE A 12 -4.32 -9.48 2.37
N HIS A 13 -4.00 -10.16 1.28
CA HIS A 13 -4.48 -11.52 1.06
C HIS A 13 -3.85 -12.49 2.06
N ASN A 14 -2.54 -12.44 2.22
CA ASN A 14 -1.82 -13.40 3.05
C ASN A 14 -2.17 -13.28 4.53
N LYS A 15 -2.49 -12.08 4.98
CA LYS A 15 -2.80 -11.84 6.38
C LYS A 15 -4.31 -11.74 6.63
N ASP A 16 -5.11 -11.99 5.59
CA ASP A 16 -6.57 -11.95 5.69
C ASP A 16 -7.07 -10.63 6.25
N ILE A 17 -6.56 -9.54 5.69
CA ILE A 17 -6.91 -8.19 6.14
C ILE A 17 -8.24 -7.78 5.51
N LYS A 18 -9.12 -7.21 6.33
CA LYS A 18 -10.39 -6.69 5.83
C LYS A 18 -10.17 -5.29 5.27
N THR A 19 -10.51 -5.09 4.00
CA THR A 19 -10.29 -3.81 3.34
C THR A 19 -10.99 -2.65 4.05
N TYR A 20 -12.22 -2.86 4.51
CA TYR A 20 -12.93 -1.79 5.17
C TYR A 20 -12.26 -1.37 6.49
N ALA A 21 -11.69 -2.33 7.21
CA ALA A 21 -11.01 -2.04 8.47
C ALA A 21 -9.71 -1.29 8.21
N LEU A 22 -8.98 -1.70 7.19
CA LEU A 22 -7.75 -1.01 6.80
C LEU A 22 -8.05 0.43 6.37
N ALA A 23 -9.11 0.61 5.58
CA ALA A 23 -9.51 1.93 5.12
C ALA A 23 -9.85 2.83 6.31
N GLN A 24 -10.61 2.30 7.26
CA GLN A 24 -11.00 3.06 8.44
C GLN A 24 -9.77 3.47 9.26
N TYR A 25 -8.85 2.56 9.43
CA TYR A 25 -7.62 2.84 10.19
C TYR A 25 -6.80 3.94 9.52
N CYS A 26 -6.77 3.94 8.19
CA CYS A 26 -6.01 4.93 7.43
C CYS A 26 -6.77 6.24 7.18
N GLY A 27 -8.03 6.31 7.58
CA GLY A 27 -8.82 7.51 7.37
C GLY A 27 -9.30 7.70 5.94
N LEU A 28 -9.40 6.62 5.19
CA LEU A 28 -9.91 6.65 3.81
C LEU A 28 -11.28 5.99 3.75
N ASP A 29 -12.08 6.39 2.76
CA ASP A 29 -13.28 5.62 2.48
C ASP A 29 -12.89 4.34 1.72
N ARG A 30 -13.81 3.40 1.66
CA ARG A 30 -13.55 2.10 1.08
C ARG A 30 -13.21 2.19 -0.40
N SER A 31 -13.91 3.07 -1.10
CA SER A 31 -13.72 3.26 -2.54
C SER A 31 -12.30 3.71 -2.84
N ASN A 32 -11.79 4.69 -2.09
CA ASN A 32 -10.43 5.17 -2.28
C ASN A 32 -9.40 4.12 -1.88
N MET A 33 -9.68 3.36 -0.84
CA MET A 33 -8.76 2.29 -0.45
C MET A 33 -8.65 1.24 -1.57
N TYR A 34 -9.75 0.86 -2.20
CA TYR A 34 -9.71 -0.07 -3.31
C TYR A 34 -8.87 0.46 -4.47
N LYS A 35 -8.95 1.77 -4.73
CA LYS A 35 -8.13 2.37 -5.78
C LYS A 35 -6.65 2.25 -5.48
N VAL A 36 -6.27 2.43 -4.22
CA VAL A 36 -4.87 2.26 -3.80
C VAL A 36 -4.45 0.80 -3.97
N ILE A 37 -5.28 -0.11 -3.53
CA ILE A 37 -4.98 -1.56 -3.60
C ILE A 37 -4.86 -2.02 -5.05
N ASN A 38 -5.67 -1.46 -5.93
CA ASN A 38 -5.70 -1.87 -7.33
C ASN A 38 -4.68 -1.13 -8.20
N GLY A 39 -3.92 -0.23 -7.62
CA GLY A 39 -2.88 0.49 -8.35
C GLY A 39 -3.40 1.66 -9.17
N LYS A 40 -4.64 2.06 -8.98
CA LYS A 40 -5.22 3.20 -9.70
C LYS A 40 -4.92 4.52 -9.03
N ARG A 41 -4.45 4.50 -7.80
CA ARG A 41 -4.16 5.70 -7.04
C ARG A 41 -2.97 5.43 -6.12
N LYS A 42 -2.11 6.43 -5.97
CA LYS A 42 -0.99 6.34 -5.03
C LYS A 42 -1.47 6.65 -3.63
N PRO A 43 -0.80 6.12 -2.59
CA PRO A 43 -1.08 6.57 -1.22
C PRO A 43 -0.84 8.06 -1.12
N THR A 44 -1.58 8.72 -0.24
CA THR A 44 -1.49 10.17 -0.12
C THR A 44 -0.21 10.63 0.58
N SER A 45 0.39 9.78 1.40
CA SER A 45 1.59 10.15 2.14
C SER A 45 2.29 8.92 2.67
N GLU A 46 3.56 9.10 3.06
CA GLU A 46 4.32 8.04 3.71
C GLU A 46 3.68 7.67 5.04
N ALA A 47 3.08 8.64 5.72
CA ALA A 47 2.38 8.38 6.99
C ALA A 47 1.25 7.37 6.79
N MET A 48 0.58 7.41 5.66
CA MET A 48 -0.47 6.43 5.36
C MET A 48 0.14 5.04 5.20
N VAL A 49 1.29 4.94 4.53
CA VAL A 49 1.98 3.66 4.38
C VAL A 49 2.40 3.12 5.74
N ASP A 50 2.88 3.99 6.63
CA ASP A 50 3.21 3.59 8.01
C ASP A 50 1.99 3.01 8.72
N LYS A 51 0.83 3.63 8.54
CA LYS A 51 -0.40 3.15 9.16
C LYS A 51 -0.78 1.78 8.62
N MET A 52 -0.62 1.58 7.32
CA MET A 52 -0.88 0.28 6.72
C MET A 52 0.02 -0.79 7.31
N CYS A 53 1.31 -0.48 7.45
CA CYS A 53 2.26 -1.42 8.01
C CYS A 53 1.90 -1.79 9.45
N LYS A 54 1.52 -0.80 10.24
CA LYS A 54 1.13 -1.03 11.64
C LYS A 54 -0.14 -1.86 11.73
N PHE A 55 -1.13 -1.53 10.91
CA PHE A 55 -2.40 -2.24 10.95
C PHE A 55 -2.21 -3.71 10.58
N MET A 56 -1.38 -3.98 9.61
CA MET A 56 -1.16 -5.34 9.13
C MET A 56 -0.07 -6.08 9.91
N HIS A 57 0.54 -5.43 10.90
CA HIS A 57 1.60 -6.04 11.73
C HIS A 57 2.72 -6.60 10.87
N LEU A 58 3.18 -5.81 9.90
CA LEU A 58 4.26 -6.24 9.03
C LEU A 58 5.58 -6.34 9.80
N SER A 59 6.38 -7.33 9.45
CA SER A 59 7.72 -7.45 9.99
C SER A 59 8.59 -6.30 9.44
N PRO A 60 9.74 -6.01 10.07
CA PRO A 60 10.62 -4.97 9.54
C PRO A 60 11.01 -5.18 8.08
N ALA A 61 11.24 -6.44 7.68
CA ALA A 61 11.56 -6.74 6.28
C ALA A 61 10.40 -6.46 5.35
N GLU A 62 9.19 -6.85 5.77
CA GLU A 62 7.98 -6.60 4.99
C GLU A 62 7.69 -5.11 4.89
N GLU A 63 7.88 -4.40 5.98
CA GLU A 63 7.66 -2.96 6.02
C GLU A 63 8.63 -2.23 5.08
N ASN A 64 9.91 -2.63 5.12
CA ASN A 64 10.90 -2.04 4.23
C ASN A 64 10.58 -2.29 2.77
N GLU A 65 10.12 -3.49 2.44
CA GLU A 65 9.75 -3.83 1.09
C GLU A 65 8.61 -2.94 0.59
N LEU A 66 7.60 -2.77 1.42
CA LEU A 66 6.44 -1.94 1.04
C LEU A 66 6.83 -0.48 0.90
N LYS A 67 7.65 0.03 1.82
CA LYS A 67 8.10 1.42 1.77
C LYS A 67 9.00 1.68 0.56
N GLU A 68 9.86 0.73 0.22
CA GLU A 68 10.70 0.85 -0.95
C GLU A 68 9.85 0.94 -2.22
N ALA A 69 8.84 0.08 -2.32
CA ALA A 69 7.93 0.10 -3.45
C ALA A 69 7.18 1.44 -3.52
N TYR A 70 6.82 1.99 -2.36
CA TYR A 70 6.17 3.29 -2.31
C TYR A 70 7.10 4.40 -2.83
N MET A 71 8.36 4.37 -2.45
CA MET A 71 9.32 5.37 -2.92
C MET A 71 9.50 5.28 -4.43
N ILE A 72 9.57 4.08 -4.97
CA ILE A 72 9.65 3.89 -6.42
C ILE A 72 8.43 4.50 -7.10
N THR A 73 7.26 4.30 -6.53
CA THR A 73 6.03 4.87 -7.07
C THR A 73 6.07 6.40 -7.04
N LEU A 74 6.57 6.98 -5.95
CA LEU A 74 6.65 8.43 -5.79
C LEU A 74 7.61 9.09 -6.76
N THR A 75 8.76 8.47 -6.95
CA THR A 75 9.78 9.04 -7.84
C THR A 75 9.42 8.86 -9.31
N GLY A 76 8.40 8.04 -9.57
CA GLY A 76 8.00 7.76 -10.93
C GLY A 76 8.99 6.88 -11.66
N THR A 77 9.87 6.20 -10.94
CA THR A 77 10.88 5.38 -11.57
C THR A 77 10.27 4.16 -12.26
N ASP A 78 9.10 3.74 -11.83
CA ASP A 78 8.38 2.70 -12.54
C ASP A 78 7.97 3.17 -13.94
N ASN A 79 8.05 4.48 -14.21
CA ASN A 79 7.84 5.00 -15.54
C ASN A 79 9.05 4.81 -16.45
N TYR A 80 10.20 4.54 -15.88
CA TYR A 80 11.39 4.35 -16.71
C TYR A 80 11.32 3.04 -17.48
N TYR A 81 10.38 2.22 -17.18
CA TYR A 81 10.15 1.00 -17.92
C TYR A 81 9.57 1.27 -19.31
N ARG A 82 9.16 2.49 -19.55
CA ARG A 82 8.62 2.87 -20.83
C ARG A 82 9.59 2.69 -21.95
#